data_d7668d6888e636e21d915105a21d1dd3
#
_entry.id   d7668d6888e636e21d915105a21d1dd3
#
_cell.length_a   1.000
_cell.length_b   1.000
_cell.length_c   1.000
_cell.angle_alpha   90.00
_cell.angle_beta   90.00
_cell.angle_gamma   90.00
#
_symmetry.space_group_name_H-M   'P 1'
#
loop_
_entity.id
_entity.type
_entity.pdbx_description
1 polymer ?
#
loop_
_entity_poly.entity_id
_entity_poly.type
_entity_poly.pdbx_seq_one_letter_code
_entity_poly.pdbx_strand_id
1 'polypeptide(L)'
;MKLEKYLFAIFILVSLASCKQRTKNTLPVIGFVDAFEDATISQARDGFVVALKDSGFSEAKGNIKIEYRNAQGDIPTLTQIVNYFVTEPVDMLATCTTLSTVTAIQKTKSIPIFAMVSPVPARMNVLDANGKAPANLFGAVEDLKYIDTSFSIIPKVLKPKGKKLVIGMIYNQSEPQSADAMQYIKVLADKFNITLVALPLNSSADAQLVTQSLLSKNIDAFFANPDNTVFASFETIKKNCDQHNVPIFTSEAGLVKRGAVAAFGADIYQWGYQAGEQAAQYLRTHKTDGLKPEMVKIRKRVYNPEVAKKYNITIPSNFEAVK
;
A
#
# COMPACT_ATOMS: atom_id res chain seq x y z
N MET A 1 -50.64 0.38 -43.12
CA MET A 1 -50.10 1.58 -42.40
C MET A 1 -50.32 1.62 -40.86
N LYS A 2 -51.46 1.14 -40.34
CA LYS A 2 -51.69 1.12 -38.87
C LYS A 2 -51.00 -0.08 -38.17
N LEU A 3 -50.88 -1.22 -38.80
CA LEU A 3 -50.32 -2.45 -38.26
C LEU A 3 -48.78 -2.36 -38.10
N GLU A 4 -48.08 -1.72 -39.03
CA GLU A 4 -46.62 -1.53 -38.98
C GLU A 4 -46.17 -0.61 -37.82
N LYS A 5 -46.98 0.38 -37.47
CA LYS A 5 -46.70 1.28 -36.34
C LYS A 5 -46.80 0.57 -34.98
N TYR A 6 -47.68 -0.40 -34.84
CA TYR A 6 -47.81 -1.20 -33.62
C TYR A 6 -46.69 -2.24 -33.48
N LEU A 7 -46.25 -2.82 -34.60
CA LEU A 7 -45.10 -3.73 -34.61
C LEU A 7 -43.79 -3.00 -34.21
N PHE A 8 -43.59 -1.76 -34.68
CA PHE A 8 -42.41 -0.95 -34.32
C PHE A 8 -42.45 -0.49 -32.86
N ALA A 9 -43.61 -0.16 -32.31
CA ALA A 9 -43.81 0.22 -30.91
C ALA A 9 -43.57 -0.98 -29.96
N ILE A 10 -43.97 -2.20 -30.33
CA ILE A 10 -43.72 -3.42 -29.55
C ILE A 10 -42.24 -3.79 -29.56
N PHE A 11 -41.51 -3.57 -30.66
CA PHE A 11 -40.09 -3.83 -30.76
C PHE A 11 -39.26 -2.88 -29.86
N ILE A 12 -39.69 -1.62 -29.72
CA ILE A 12 -39.02 -0.63 -28.81
C ILE A 12 -39.33 -0.95 -27.34
N LEU A 13 -40.48 -1.49 -26.98
CA LEU A 13 -40.80 -1.86 -25.60
C LEU A 13 -40.04 -3.10 -25.12
N VAL A 14 -39.72 -4.03 -26.03
CA VAL A 14 -38.94 -5.25 -25.68
C VAL A 14 -37.45 -4.95 -25.46
N SER A 15 -36.91 -3.91 -26.12
CA SER A 15 -35.50 -3.51 -25.94
C SER A 15 -35.21 -2.79 -24.62
N LEU A 16 -36.21 -2.29 -23.89
CA LEU A 16 -36.06 -1.63 -22.59
C LEU A 16 -36.12 -2.61 -21.40
N ALA A 17 -36.49 -3.87 -21.62
CA ALA A 17 -36.58 -4.89 -20.56
C ALA A 17 -35.27 -5.66 -20.30
N SER A 18 -34.19 -5.35 -21.01
CA SER A 18 -32.88 -6.00 -20.80
C SER A 18 -32.00 -5.31 -19.77
N CYS A 19 -32.56 -4.74 -18.70
CA CYS A 19 -31.83 -4.54 -17.45
C CYS A 19 -31.67 -5.92 -16.83
N LYS A 20 -30.48 -6.50 -16.97
CA LYS A 20 -30.06 -7.72 -16.28
C LYS A 20 -30.11 -7.45 -14.77
N GLN A 21 -31.30 -7.60 -14.17
CA GLN A 21 -31.43 -7.69 -12.71
C GLN A 21 -30.60 -8.90 -12.28
N ARG A 22 -29.50 -8.62 -11.58
CA ARG A 22 -28.64 -9.64 -11.00
C ARG A 22 -29.53 -10.50 -10.07
N THR A 23 -29.81 -11.72 -10.47
CA THR A 23 -30.56 -12.67 -9.64
C THR A 23 -29.77 -12.88 -8.35
N LYS A 24 -30.45 -12.84 -7.21
CA LYS A 24 -29.93 -12.89 -5.82
C LYS A 24 -29.08 -14.12 -5.47
N ASN A 25 -28.70 -14.97 -6.41
CA ASN A 25 -27.96 -16.22 -6.21
C ASN A 25 -26.62 -16.29 -6.94
N THR A 26 -26.05 -15.16 -7.37
CA THR A 26 -24.70 -15.17 -7.95
C THR A 26 -23.67 -15.07 -6.82
N LEU A 27 -22.66 -15.93 -6.91
CA LEU A 27 -21.48 -15.93 -6.03
C LEU A 27 -20.86 -14.53 -5.98
N PRO A 28 -20.67 -13.91 -4.80
CA PRO A 28 -20.00 -12.62 -4.72
C PRO A 28 -18.59 -12.67 -5.30
N VAL A 29 -18.25 -11.69 -6.14
CA VAL A 29 -16.95 -11.58 -6.81
C VAL A 29 -16.19 -10.38 -6.27
N ILE A 30 -14.98 -10.62 -5.81
CA ILE A 30 -14.04 -9.61 -5.31
C ILE A 30 -12.98 -9.39 -6.37
N GLY A 31 -12.92 -8.20 -6.97
CA GLY A 31 -11.79 -7.80 -7.82
C GLY A 31 -10.63 -7.33 -6.95
N PHE A 32 -9.56 -8.12 -6.86
CA PHE A 32 -8.38 -7.72 -6.10
C PHE A 32 -7.35 -7.08 -7.04
N VAL A 33 -7.05 -5.80 -6.82
CA VAL A 33 -6.13 -4.99 -7.62
C VAL A 33 -4.87 -4.71 -6.84
N ASP A 34 -3.75 -5.23 -7.34
CA ASP A 34 -2.43 -4.96 -6.79
C ASP A 34 -1.57 -4.18 -7.81
N ALA A 35 -0.89 -3.14 -7.37
CA ALA A 35 -0.06 -2.33 -8.26
C ALA A 35 1.35 -2.91 -8.41
N PHE A 36 1.88 -3.61 -7.39
CA PHE A 36 3.26 -4.07 -7.36
C PHE A 36 3.36 -5.51 -6.84
N GLU A 37 4.33 -6.26 -7.35
CA GLU A 37 4.72 -7.55 -6.79
C GLU A 37 5.87 -7.34 -5.80
N ASP A 38 5.61 -7.53 -4.51
CA ASP A 38 6.61 -7.46 -3.44
C ASP A 38 6.21 -8.34 -2.25
N ALA A 39 7.16 -9.07 -1.69
CA ALA A 39 6.93 -10.03 -0.60
C ALA A 39 6.42 -9.36 0.71
N THR A 40 6.73 -8.09 0.94
CA THR A 40 6.21 -7.35 2.10
C THR A 40 4.79 -6.87 1.84
N ILE A 41 4.53 -6.29 0.66
CA ILE A 41 3.23 -5.76 0.26
C ILE A 41 2.19 -6.89 0.16
N SER A 42 2.56 -8.06 -0.40
CA SER A 42 1.65 -9.20 -0.56
C SER A 42 1.09 -9.74 0.75
N GLN A 43 1.74 -9.49 1.89
CA GLN A 43 1.20 -9.85 3.21
C GLN A 43 -0.15 -9.18 3.50
N ALA A 44 -0.43 -8.02 2.90
CA ALA A 44 -1.75 -7.38 3.05
C ALA A 44 -2.86 -8.21 2.38
N ARG A 45 -2.59 -8.77 1.20
CA ARG A 45 -3.52 -9.70 0.53
C ARG A 45 -3.77 -10.93 1.40
N ASP A 46 -2.71 -11.50 1.96
CA ASP A 46 -2.83 -12.68 2.83
C ASP A 46 -3.69 -12.36 4.06
N GLY A 47 -3.46 -11.23 4.71
CA GLY A 47 -4.27 -10.74 5.83
C GLY A 47 -5.74 -10.54 5.44
N PHE A 48 -6.00 -9.91 4.31
CA PHE A 48 -7.35 -9.67 3.78
C PHE A 48 -8.11 -10.99 3.53
N VAL A 49 -7.47 -11.96 2.87
CA VAL A 49 -8.06 -13.27 2.59
C VAL A 49 -8.33 -14.05 3.87
N VAL A 50 -7.42 -13.98 4.86
CA VAL A 50 -7.62 -14.64 6.15
C VAL A 50 -8.76 -14.00 6.93
N ALA A 51 -8.90 -12.67 6.94
CA ALA A 51 -10.02 -11.99 7.58
C ALA A 51 -11.38 -12.40 6.97
N LEU A 52 -11.44 -12.52 5.64
CA LEU A 52 -12.62 -13.06 4.96
C LEU A 52 -12.92 -14.48 5.41
N LYS A 53 -11.91 -15.36 5.45
CA LYS A 53 -12.03 -16.77 5.87
C LYS A 53 -12.52 -16.88 7.30
N ASP A 54 -11.94 -16.12 8.23
CA ASP A 54 -12.31 -16.10 9.65
C ASP A 54 -13.75 -15.57 9.84
N SER A 55 -14.17 -14.69 8.94
CA SER A 55 -15.55 -14.17 8.86
C SER A 55 -16.54 -15.12 8.16
N GLY A 56 -16.10 -16.29 7.71
CA GLY A 56 -16.94 -17.30 7.09
C GLY A 56 -16.98 -17.28 5.56
N PHE A 57 -16.20 -16.41 4.89
CA PHE A 57 -16.14 -16.28 3.43
C PHE A 57 -14.85 -16.86 2.88
N SER A 58 -14.92 -17.81 1.97
CA SER A 58 -13.75 -18.33 1.26
C SER A 58 -14.11 -19.02 -0.04
N GLU A 59 -13.19 -19.05 -0.98
CA GLU A 59 -13.32 -19.81 -2.23
C GLU A 59 -13.43 -21.31 -1.95
N ALA A 60 -12.75 -21.82 -0.92
CA ALA A 60 -12.85 -23.23 -0.51
C ALA A 60 -14.25 -23.62 -0.04
N LYS A 61 -15.04 -22.69 0.49
CA LYS A 61 -16.46 -22.89 0.83
C LYS A 61 -17.39 -22.66 -0.36
N GLY A 62 -16.87 -22.19 -1.49
CA GLY A 62 -17.66 -21.85 -2.67
C GLY A 62 -18.66 -20.71 -2.46
N ASN A 63 -18.40 -19.79 -1.51
CA ASN A 63 -19.32 -18.71 -1.18
C ASN A 63 -18.80 -17.32 -1.53
N ILE A 64 -17.59 -17.20 -2.06
CA ILE A 64 -17.01 -16.04 -2.74
C ILE A 64 -16.08 -16.49 -3.88
N LYS A 65 -15.79 -15.56 -4.81
CA LYS A 65 -14.69 -15.67 -5.79
C LYS A 65 -13.78 -14.46 -5.62
N ILE A 66 -12.46 -14.68 -5.60
CA ILE A 66 -11.45 -13.60 -5.60
C ILE A 66 -10.74 -13.65 -6.95
N GLU A 67 -10.88 -12.59 -7.73
CA GLU A 67 -10.15 -12.43 -8.98
C GLU A 67 -8.99 -11.47 -8.76
N TYR A 68 -7.78 -12.03 -8.65
CA TYR A 68 -6.55 -11.28 -8.42
C TYR A 68 -5.90 -10.86 -9.73
N ARG A 69 -5.49 -9.58 -9.79
CA ARG A 69 -4.67 -9.03 -10.88
C ARG A 69 -3.62 -8.09 -10.32
N ASN A 70 -2.40 -8.20 -10.87
CA ASN A 70 -1.25 -7.39 -10.49
C ASN A 70 -0.68 -6.65 -11.70
N ALA A 71 -0.42 -5.36 -11.55
CA ALA A 71 0.10 -4.51 -12.62
C ALA A 71 1.63 -4.51 -12.73
N GLN A 72 2.33 -5.11 -11.77
CA GLN A 72 3.80 -5.21 -11.74
C GLN A 72 4.53 -3.87 -11.91
N GLY A 73 3.95 -2.79 -11.35
CA GLY A 73 4.49 -1.44 -11.41
C GLY A 73 4.16 -0.65 -12.68
N ASP A 74 3.47 -1.27 -13.65
CA ASP A 74 3.09 -0.60 -14.89
C ASP A 74 1.75 0.13 -14.77
N ILE A 75 1.75 1.45 -14.86
CA ILE A 75 0.54 2.29 -14.68
C ILE A 75 -0.50 2.10 -15.80
N PRO A 76 -0.15 1.99 -17.08
CA PRO A 76 -1.09 1.60 -18.12
C PRO A 76 -1.80 0.28 -17.83
N THR A 77 -1.06 -0.75 -17.45
CA THR A 77 -1.61 -2.07 -17.06
C THR A 77 -2.53 -1.95 -15.85
N LEU A 78 -2.15 -1.17 -14.82
CA LEU A 78 -3.00 -0.92 -13.66
C LEU A 78 -4.35 -0.30 -14.07
N THR A 79 -4.31 0.68 -14.98
CA THR A 79 -5.52 1.32 -15.50
C THR A 79 -6.41 0.33 -16.27
N GLN A 80 -5.81 -0.56 -17.06
CA GLN A 80 -6.55 -1.62 -17.78
C GLN A 80 -7.19 -2.63 -16.81
N ILE A 81 -6.47 -3.04 -15.77
CA ILE A 81 -6.99 -3.93 -14.73
C ILE A 81 -8.21 -3.33 -14.04
N VAL A 82 -8.11 -2.06 -13.63
CA VAL A 82 -9.24 -1.39 -12.97
C VAL A 82 -10.41 -1.21 -13.92
N ASN A 83 -10.17 -0.79 -15.17
CA ASN A 83 -11.24 -0.69 -16.19
C ASN A 83 -11.93 -2.04 -16.41
N TYR A 84 -11.19 -3.14 -16.46
CA TYR A 84 -11.75 -4.49 -16.55
C TYR A 84 -12.73 -4.75 -15.40
N PHE A 85 -12.31 -4.56 -14.15
CA PHE A 85 -13.18 -4.79 -13.00
C PHE A 85 -14.36 -3.81 -12.87
N VAL A 86 -14.28 -2.63 -13.48
CA VAL A 86 -15.40 -1.69 -13.52
C VAL A 86 -16.46 -2.12 -14.55
N THR A 87 -16.03 -2.80 -15.61
CA THR A 87 -16.95 -3.30 -16.66
C THR A 87 -17.49 -4.70 -16.38
N GLU A 88 -16.72 -5.51 -15.65
CA GLU A 88 -17.13 -6.85 -15.22
C GLU A 88 -17.99 -6.78 -13.93
N PRO A 89 -18.87 -7.76 -13.73
CA PRO A 89 -19.76 -7.74 -12.56
C PRO A 89 -19.06 -8.16 -11.28
N VAL A 90 -18.26 -7.28 -10.68
CA VAL A 90 -17.69 -7.46 -9.34
C VAL A 90 -18.57 -6.79 -8.27
N ASP A 91 -18.61 -7.36 -7.06
CA ASP A 91 -19.39 -6.81 -5.94
C ASP A 91 -18.61 -5.76 -5.17
N MET A 92 -17.29 -5.86 -5.17
CA MET A 92 -16.37 -4.90 -4.56
C MET A 92 -14.98 -4.98 -5.20
N LEU A 93 -14.19 -3.93 -4.98
CA LEU A 93 -12.77 -3.91 -5.24
C LEU A 93 -11.99 -3.98 -3.92
N ALA A 94 -11.01 -4.85 -3.83
CA ALA A 94 -9.96 -4.80 -2.83
C ALA A 94 -8.71 -4.20 -3.50
N THR A 95 -8.19 -3.09 -2.97
CA THR A 95 -7.08 -2.37 -3.59
C THR A 95 -5.88 -2.34 -2.66
N CYS A 96 -4.75 -2.84 -3.15
CA CYS A 96 -3.49 -2.83 -2.42
C CYS A 96 -2.55 -1.79 -3.01
N THR A 97 -2.04 -0.92 -2.15
CA THR A 97 -1.26 0.29 -2.37
C THR A 97 -2.05 1.51 -2.87
N THR A 98 -1.40 2.66 -2.71
CA THR A 98 -1.95 3.98 -3.08
C THR A 98 -2.38 4.07 -4.54
N LEU A 99 -1.53 3.56 -5.45
CA LEU A 99 -1.80 3.67 -6.89
C LEU A 99 -3.05 2.88 -7.29
N SER A 100 -3.22 1.66 -6.77
CA SER A 100 -4.43 0.86 -7.01
C SER A 100 -5.67 1.56 -6.49
N THR A 101 -5.60 2.11 -5.27
CA THR A 101 -6.72 2.80 -4.61
C THR A 101 -7.12 4.07 -5.36
N VAL A 102 -6.17 4.93 -5.70
CA VAL A 102 -6.43 6.17 -6.45
C VAL A 102 -6.99 5.86 -7.83
N THR A 103 -6.43 4.89 -8.55
CA THR A 103 -6.93 4.48 -9.87
C THR A 103 -8.36 3.97 -9.79
N ALA A 104 -8.69 3.13 -8.79
CA ALA A 104 -10.06 2.65 -8.58
C ALA A 104 -11.03 3.81 -8.28
N ILE A 105 -10.67 4.75 -7.40
CA ILE A 105 -11.48 5.93 -7.06
C ILE A 105 -11.77 6.80 -8.29
N GLN A 106 -10.82 6.92 -9.20
CA GLN A 106 -10.98 7.69 -10.44
C GLN A 106 -11.95 7.01 -11.42
N LYS A 107 -12.01 5.68 -11.45
CA LYS A 107 -12.76 4.90 -12.43
C LYS A 107 -14.17 4.51 -11.98
N THR A 108 -14.44 4.44 -10.69
CA THR A 108 -15.78 4.10 -10.17
C THR A 108 -16.17 4.94 -8.96
N LYS A 109 -17.46 5.25 -8.88
CA LYS A 109 -18.10 5.90 -7.71
C LYS A 109 -19.16 5.00 -7.06
N SER A 110 -19.47 3.88 -7.68
CA SER A 110 -20.55 2.97 -7.25
C SER A 110 -20.04 1.64 -6.66
N ILE A 111 -18.93 1.11 -7.18
CA ILE A 111 -18.37 -0.14 -6.65
C ILE A 111 -17.64 0.18 -5.33
N PRO A 112 -17.95 -0.52 -4.22
CA PRO A 112 -17.23 -0.37 -2.96
C PRO A 112 -15.75 -0.71 -3.11
N ILE A 113 -14.87 0.13 -2.56
CA ILE A 113 -13.41 -0.01 -2.61
C ILE A 113 -12.90 -0.21 -1.19
N PHE A 114 -12.30 -1.36 -0.91
CA PHE A 114 -11.65 -1.68 0.36
C PHE A 114 -10.14 -1.54 0.19
N ALA A 115 -9.63 -0.39 0.66
CA ALA A 115 -8.22 -0.03 0.52
C ALA A 115 -7.37 -0.64 1.64
N MET A 116 -6.15 -1.03 1.30
CA MET A 116 -5.10 -1.42 2.22
C MET A 116 -3.74 -0.91 1.71
N VAL A 117 -2.77 -0.75 2.60
CA VAL A 117 -1.43 -0.20 2.30
C VAL A 117 -1.53 1.15 1.56
N SER A 118 -2.44 1.99 2.02
CA SER A 118 -2.72 3.31 1.42
C SER A 118 -2.75 4.38 2.50
N PRO A 119 -2.29 5.62 2.22
CA PRO A 119 -2.38 6.70 3.17
C PRO A 119 -3.83 7.18 3.34
N VAL A 120 -4.06 8.03 4.34
CA VAL A 120 -5.35 8.69 4.54
C VAL A 120 -5.80 9.46 3.29
N PRO A 121 -7.14 9.57 3.03
CA PRO A 121 -7.68 10.18 1.81
C PRO A 121 -7.13 11.57 1.47
N ALA A 122 -6.86 12.39 2.49
CA ALA A 122 -6.28 13.72 2.30
C ALA A 122 -4.89 13.67 1.62
N ARG A 123 -4.06 12.67 1.96
CA ARG A 123 -2.73 12.49 1.35
C ARG A 123 -2.78 11.83 -0.02
N MET A 124 -3.85 11.11 -0.33
CA MET A 124 -4.11 10.60 -1.67
C MET A 124 -4.66 11.66 -2.63
N ASN A 125 -4.94 12.89 -2.15
CA ASN A 125 -5.59 13.96 -2.91
C ASN A 125 -6.94 13.55 -3.52
N VAL A 126 -7.74 12.76 -2.78
CA VAL A 126 -9.03 12.24 -3.24
C VAL A 126 -10.22 12.84 -2.47
N LEU A 127 -10.00 13.84 -1.65
CA LEU A 127 -11.07 14.57 -0.98
C LEU A 127 -11.85 15.41 -2.00
N ASP A 128 -13.16 15.54 -1.79
CA ASP A 128 -14.00 16.47 -2.55
C ASP A 128 -13.77 17.93 -2.11
N ALA A 129 -14.46 18.88 -2.75
CA ALA A 129 -14.37 20.30 -2.43
C ALA A 129 -14.81 20.64 -0.99
N ASN A 130 -15.55 19.76 -0.31
CA ASN A 130 -15.99 19.90 1.07
C ASN A 130 -15.06 19.17 2.07
N GLY A 131 -13.93 18.62 1.59
CA GLY A 131 -12.99 17.86 2.41
C GLY A 131 -13.46 16.45 2.78
N LYS A 132 -14.43 15.88 2.07
CA LYS A 132 -14.97 14.54 2.32
C LYS A 132 -14.26 13.50 1.45
N ALA A 133 -14.00 12.35 2.04
CA ALA A 133 -13.51 11.17 1.32
C ALA A 133 -14.59 10.61 0.37
N PRO A 134 -14.20 9.90 -0.70
CA PRO A 134 -15.16 9.22 -1.58
C PRO A 134 -16.11 8.30 -0.81
N ALA A 135 -17.41 8.40 -1.10
CA ALA A 135 -18.45 7.66 -0.39
C ALA A 135 -18.36 6.13 -0.56
N ASN A 136 -17.65 5.68 -1.59
CA ASN A 136 -17.40 4.26 -1.87
C ASN A 136 -16.02 3.78 -1.40
N LEU A 137 -15.28 4.57 -0.61
CA LEU A 137 -13.96 4.20 -0.10
C LEU A 137 -14.04 3.75 1.37
N PHE A 138 -13.54 2.57 1.64
CA PHE A 138 -13.50 1.89 2.94
C PHE A 138 -12.13 1.25 3.17
N GLY A 139 -11.99 0.45 4.24
CA GLY A 139 -10.78 -0.32 4.54
C GLY A 139 -9.86 0.38 5.54
N ALA A 140 -8.59 0.05 5.49
CA ALA A 140 -7.60 0.52 6.44
C ALA A 140 -6.59 1.46 5.77
N VAL A 141 -6.28 2.58 6.45
CA VAL A 141 -5.39 3.63 5.96
C VAL A 141 -4.41 4.08 7.05
N GLU A 142 -3.31 4.74 6.66
CA GLU A 142 -2.30 5.22 7.61
C GLU A 142 -1.92 6.68 7.31
N ASP A 143 -1.54 7.42 8.33
CA ASP A 143 -0.84 8.70 8.15
C ASP A 143 0.69 8.48 8.25
N LEU A 144 1.50 9.50 7.90
CA LEU A 144 2.95 9.36 7.90
C LEU A 144 3.61 9.59 9.29
N LYS A 145 2.82 9.82 10.36
CA LYS A 145 3.37 10.17 11.67
C LYS A 145 4.19 9.05 12.31
N TYR A 146 3.94 7.80 11.93
CA TYR A 146 4.75 6.67 12.39
C TYR A 146 6.22 6.75 11.95
N ILE A 147 6.52 7.50 10.87
CA ILE A 147 7.87 7.75 10.39
C ILE A 147 8.69 8.52 11.45
N ASP A 148 8.07 9.38 12.26
CA ASP A 148 8.74 10.08 13.36
C ASP A 148 9.51 9.12 14.26
N THR A 149 8.84 8.06 14.70
CA THR A 149 9.45 7.06 15.58
C THR A 149 10.57 6.30 14.87
N SER A 150 10.34 5.88 13.61
CA SER A 150 11.31 5.12 12.82
C SER A 150 12.55 5.93 12.48
N PHE A 151 12.38 7.18 12.09
CA PHE A 151 13.49 8.06 11.74
C PHE A 151 14.26 8.53 12.98
N SER A 152 13.55 8.85 14.06
CA SER A 152 14.15 9.35 15.31
C SER A 152 14.99 8.32 16.07
N ILE A 153 14.90 7.02 15.76
CA ILE A 153 15.78 6.01 16.35
C ILE A 153 17.22 6.17 15.85
N ILE A 154 17.41 6.59 14.59
CA ILE A 154 18.73 6.62 13.95
C ILE A 154 19.74 7.46 14.75
N PRO A 155 19.47 8.73 15.08
CA PRO A 155 20.40 9.55 15.84
C PRO A 155 20.59 9.08 17.30
N LYS A 156 19.74 8.18 17.79
CA LYS A 156 19.89 7.60 19.14
C LYS A 156 20.84 6.40 19.17
N VAL A 157 20.97 5.69 18.06
CA VAL A 157 21.69 4.42 17.97
C VAL A 157 22.93 4.48 17.07
N LEU A 158 23.03 5.49 16.20
CA LEU A 158 24.20 5.71 15.36
C LEU A 158 24.96 6.97 15.74
N LYS A 159 26.29 6.88 15.68
CA LYS A 159 27.19 8.05 15.74
C LYS A 159 27.58 8.43 14.32
N PRO A 160 27.68 9.74 14.01
CA PRO A 160 28.13 10.19 12.70
C PRO A 160 29.60 9.81 12.47
N LYS A 161 29.94 9.45 11.23
CA LYS A 161 31.35 9.30 10.79
C LYS A 161 32.07 10.64 10.70
N GLY A 162 31.32 11.72 10.47
CA GLY A 162 31.81 13.09 10.39
C GLY A 162 31.25 14.02 11.48
N LYS A 163 31.08 15.31 11.14
CA LYS A 163 30.53 16.30 12.10
C LYS A 163 29.03 16.17 12.33
N LYS A 164 28.28 15.67 11.35
CA LYS A 164 26.83 15.46 11.37
C LYS A 164 26.51 14.10 10.82
N LEU A 165 25.42 13.53 11.28
CA LEU A 165 24.86 12.31 10.72
C LEU A 165 24.33 12.59 9.30
N VAL A 166 24.72 11.75 8.35
CA VAL A 166 24.28 11.83 6.94
C VAL A 166 23.40 10.63 6.63
N ILE A 167 22.12 10.88 6.38
CA ILE A 167 21.16 9.82 6.04
C ILE A 167 20.85 9.91 4.55
N GLY A 168 20.99 8.79 3.86
CA GLY A 168 20.62 8.66 2.47
C GLY A 168 19.24 8.04 2.32
N MET A 169 18.49 8.45 1.30
CA MET A 169 17.27 7.80 0.86
C MET A 169 17.12 7.90 -0.67
N ILE A 170 16.38 6.97 -1.22
CA ILE A 170 15.90 7.06 -2.61
C ILE A 170 14.38 7.02 -2.59
N TYR A 171 13.74 7.68 -3.56
CA TYR A 171 12.29 7.80 -3.57
C TYR A 171 11.73 7.95 -4.98
N ASN A 172 10.54 7.41 -5.23
CA ASN A 172 9.84 7.57 -6.49
C ASN A 172 8.99 8.84 -6.47
N GLN A 173 9.34 9.81 -7.32
CA GLN A 173 8.62 11.09 -7.43
C GLN A 173 7.20 10.93 -7.99
N SER A 174 6.94 9.84 -8.72
CA SER A 174 5.63 9.56 -9.32
C SER A 174 4.66 8.87 -8.36
N GLU A 175 5.15 8.45 -7.19
CA GLU A 175 4.32 7.88 -6.12
C GLU A 175 3.99 8.96 -5.08
N PRO A 176 2.72 9.40 -4.96
CA PRO A 176 2.35 10.51 -4.06
C PRO A 176 2.78 10.28 -2.61
N GLN A 177 2.60 9.05 -2.08
CA GLN A 177 2.99 8.71 -0.71
C GLN A 177 4.51 8.78 -0.50
N SER A 178 5.30 8.45 -1.52
CA SER A 178 6.77 8.51 -1.46
C SER A 178 7.28 9.95 -1.46
N ALA A 179 6.72 10.79 -2.32
CA ALA A 179 7.03 12.21 -2.38
C ALA A 179 6.65 12.92 -1.07
N ASP A 180 5.48 12.63 -0.51
CA ASP A 180 5.02 13.13 0.79
C ASP A 180 5.94 12.67 1.92
N ALA A 181 6.30 11.39 1.95
CA ALA A 181 7.21 10.84 2.95
C ALA A 181 8.59 11.51 2.89
N MET A 182 9.13 11.75 1.69
CA MET A 182 10.41 12.44 1.50
C MET A 182 10.36 13.86 2.09
N GLN A 183 9.30 14.64 1.79
CA GLN A 183 9.15 15.98 2.36
C GLN A 183 9.05 15.94 3.90
N TYR A 184 8.31 14.97 4.44
CA TYR A 184 8.16 14.79 5.87
C TYR A 184 9.49 14.40 6.53
N ILE A 185 10.25 13.48 5.94
CA ILE A 185 11.57 13.06 6.42
C ILE A 185 12.57 14.23 6.38
N LYS A 186 12.48 15.12 5.38
CA LYS A 186 13.29 16.33 5.32
C LYS A 186 13.07 17.24 6.53
N VAL A 187 11.82 17.46 6.92
CA VAL A 187 11.48 18.23 8.13
C VAL A 187 12.05 17.55 9.40
N LEU A 188 11.98 16.22 9.47
CA LEU A 188 12.57 15.48 10.58
C LEU A 188 14.10 15.56 10.60
N ALA A 189 14.75 15.48 9.44
CA ALA A 189 16.20 15.62 9.34
C ALA A 189 16.67 16.98 9.86
N ASP A 190 15.99 18.05 9.46
CA ASP A 190 16.26 19.40 9.97
C ASP A 190 16.09 19.47 11.49
N LYS A 191 14.99 18.92 12.03
CA LYS A 191 14.70 18.85 13.47
C LYS A 191 15.77 18.13 14.27
N PHE A 192 16.35 17.06 13.72
CA PHE A 192 17.38 16.26 14.38
C PHE A 192 18.80 16.67 14.01
N ASN A 193 18.99 17.77 13.30
CA ASN A 193 20.29 18.25 12.81
C ASN A 193 21.04 17.18 11.96
N ILE A 194 20.29 16.47 11.11
CA ILE A 194 20.78 15.42 10.19
C ILE A 194 20.90 16.02 8.79
N THR A 195 21.95 15.63 8.06
CA THR A 195 22.05 15.91 6.62
C THR A 195 21.29 14.82 5.86
N LEU A 196 20.20 15.16 5.16
CA LEU A 196 19.47 14.25 4.31
C LEU A 196 19.97 14.35 2.86
N VAL A 197 20.34 13.22 2.27
CA VAL A 197 20.66 13.08 0.85
C VAL A 197 19.57 12.23 0.20
N ALA A 198 18.68 12.84 -0.55
CA ALA A 198 17.57 12.15 -1.23
C ALA A 198 17.81 12.14 -2.74
N LEU A 199 17.77 10.99 -3.38
CA LEU A 199 17.87 10.81 -4.83
C LEU A 199 16.60 10.22 -5.41
N PRO A 200 16.14 10.66 -6.59
CA PRO A 200 14.98 10.08 -7.26
C PRO A 200 15.27 8.68 -7.77
N LEU A 201 14.27 7.79 -7.66
CA LEU A 201 14.26 6.45 -8.25
C LEU A 201 12.95 6.27 -9.00
N ASN A 202 12.97 6.36 -10.32
CA ASN A 202 11.75 6.30 -11.13
C ASN A 202 11.37 4.87 -11.57
N SER A 203 12.32 3.95 -11.52
CA SER A 203 12.15 2.56 -11.92
C SER A 203 13.03 1.64 -11.07
N SER A 204 12.55 0.42 -10.78
CA SER A 204 13.35 -0.62 -10.11
C SER A 204 14.59 -1.03 -10.93
N ALA A 205 14.57 -0.86 -12.25
CA ALA A 205 15.73 -1.12 -13.10
C ALA A 205 16.92 -0.20 -12.79
N ASP A 206 16.67 1.02 -12.31
CA ASP A 206 17.72 1.99 -11.97
C ASP A 206 18.24 1.85 -10.54
N ALA A 207 17.66 0.97 -9.75
CA ALA A 207 17.92 0.89 -8.31
C ALA A 207 19.40 0.67 -7.97
N GLN A 208 20.12 -0.16 -8.73
CA GLN A 208 21.55 -0.39 -8.50
C GLN A 208 22.36 0.89 -8.70
N LEU A 209 22.17 1.57 -9.83
CA LEU A 209 22.92 2.77 -10.19
C LEU A 209 22.64 3.92 -9.23
N VAL A 210 21.36 4.16 -8.92
CA VAL A 210 20.96 5.22 -7.99
C VAL A 210 21.47 4.96 -6.58
N THR A 211 21.42 3.70 -6.11
CA THR A 211 21.94 3.33 -4.80
C THR A 211 23.46 3.53 -4.73
N GLN A 212 24.22 3.13 -5.74
CA GLN A 212 25.66 3.36 -5.80
C GLN A 212 26.00 4.86 -5.80
N SER A 213 25.25 5.66 -6.59
CA SER A 213 25.41 7.12 -6.59
C SER A 213 25.13 7.73 -5.20
N LEU A 214 24.13 7.23 -4.48
CA LEU A 214 23.84 7.66 -3.12
C LEU A 214 24.97 7.29 -2.14
N LEU A 215 25.45 6.06 -2.21
CA LEU A 215 26.53 5.55 -1.35
C LEU A 215 27.85 6.30 -1.55
N SER A 216 28.13 6.81 -2.76
CA SER A 216 29.31 7.66 -3.02
C SER A 216 29.27 9.00 -2.27
N LYS A 217 28.15 9.38 -1.66
CA LYS A 217 28.01 10.57 -0.81
C LYS A 217 28.40 10.33 0.66
N ASN A 218 29.01 9.19 0.98
CA ASN A 218 29.47 8.84 2.33
C ASN A 218 28.38 8.92 3.39
N ILE A 219 27.21 8.36 3.10
CA ILE A 219 26.10 8.31 4.06
C ILE A 219 26.43 7.38 5.24
N ASP A 220 25.90 7.70 6.43
CA ASP A 220 26.03 6.89 7.64
C ASP A 220 25.00 5.78 7.73
N ALA A 221 23.80 6.02 7.21
CA ALA A 221 22.75 5.03 7.09
C ALA A 221 21.84 5.32 5.89
N PHE A 222 21.16 4.29 5.40
CA PHE A 222 20.08 4.39 4.43
C PHE A 222 18.75 4.34 5.17
N PHE A 223 17.78 5.19 4.78
CA PHE A 223 16.40 5.11 5.24
C PHE A 223 15.48 4.69 4.11
N ALA A 224 14.92 3.48 4.21
CA ALA A 224 13.90 2.99 3.28
C ALA A 224 12.54 3.53 3.70
N ASN A 225 12.05 4.53 2.96
CA ASN A 225 10.73 5.15 3.17
C ASN A 225 9.59 4.28 2.62
N PRO A 226 8.33 4.59 2.94
CA PRO A 226 7.16 3.91 2.37
C PRO A 226 7.02 4.22 0.87
N ASP A 227 7.61 3.39 0.04
CA ASP A 227 7.77 3.55 -1.41
C ASP A 227 7.76 2.16 -2.06
N ASN A 228 6.82 1.93 -2.99
CA ASN A 228 6.66 0.62 -3.61
C ASN A 228 7.85 0.25 -4.50
N THR A 229 8.45 1.24 -5.19
CA THR A 229 9.64 1.02 -6.03
C THR A 229 10.85 0.67 -5.17
N VAL A 230 11.01 1.31 -4.01
CA VAL A 230 12.04 0.98 -3.02
C VAL A 230 11.85 -0.44 -2.48
N PHE A 231 10.61 -0.83 -2.16
CA PHE A 231 10.32 -2.18 -1.64
C PHE A 231 10.59 -3.26 -2.70
N ALA A 232 10.15 -3.05 -3.93
CA ALA A 232 10.43 -3.96 -5.05
C ALA A 232 11.93 -4.08 -5.36
N SER A 233 12.71 -3.04 -5.04
CA SER A 233 14.16 -2.98 -5.27
C SER A 233 14.99 -3.31 -4.04
N PHE A 234 14.36 -3.69 -2.92
CA PHE A 234 15.01 -3.74 -1.61
C PHE A 234 16.26 -4.65 -1.57
N GLU A 235 16.21 -5.80 -2.23
CA GLU A 235 17.35 -6.73 -2.24
C GLU A 235 18.56 -6.14 -2.97
N THR A 236 18.34 -5.40 -4.06
CA THR A 236 19.39 -4.69 -4.78
C THR A 236 19.97 -3.57 -3.92
N ILE A 237 19.13 -2.77 -3.28
CA ILE A 237 19.54 -1.69 -2.37
C ILE A 237 20.36 -2.28 -1.21
N LYS A 238 19.82 -3.33 -0.57
CA LYS A 238 20.47 -4.00 0.55
C LYS A 238 21.86 -4.54 0.20
N LYS A 239 21.97 -5.23 -0.95
CA LYS A 239 23.26 -5.74 -1.43
C LYS A 239 24.30 -4.64 -1.55
N ASN A 240 23.95 -3.50 -2.15
CA ASN A 240 24.84 -2.36 -2.29
C ASN A 240 25.21 -1.73 -0.94
N CYS A 241 24.23 -1.55 -0.04
CA CYS A 241 24.45 -1.02 1.31
C CYS A 241 25.36 -1.95 2.13
N ASP A 242 25.16 -3.25 2.06
CA ASP A 242 26.00 -4.25 2.74
C ASP A 242 27.47 -4.20 2.28
N GLN A 243 27.71 -4.04 0.98
CA GLN A 243 29.05 -3.91 0.39
C GLN A 243 29.78 -2.65 0.86
N HIS A 244 29.04 -1.59 1.20
CA HIS A 244 29.59 -0.31 1.68
C HIS A 244 29.53 -0.17 3.21
N ASN A 245 29.13 -1.23 3.92
CA ASN A 245 28.94 -1.25 5.37
C ASN A 245 28.01 -0.12 5.87
N VAL A 246 26.87 0.07 5.16
CA VAL A 246 25.84 1.06 5.48
C VAL A 246 24.60 0.36 6.00
N PRO A 247 24.17 0.58 7.25
CA PRO A 247 22.95 0.00 7.80
C PRO A 247 21.68 0.62 7.17
N ILE A 248 20.64 -0.21 7.01
CA ILE A 248 19.33 0.23 6.50
C ILE A 248 18.35 0.32 7.66
N PHE A 249 17.73 1.49 7.85
CA PHE A 249 16.56 1.69 8.72
C PHE A 249 15.33 1.88 7.86
N THR A 250 14.15 1.63 8.42
CA THR A 250 12.89 1.72 7.66
C THR A 250 11.73 2.01 8.59
N SER A 251 10.62 2.41 8.02
CA SER A 251 9.33 2.51 8.71
C SER A 251 8.45 1.26 8.54
N GLU A 252 8.94 0.24 7.80
CA GLU A 252 8.15 -0.94 7.45
C GLU A 252 8.68 -2.21 8.12
N ALA A 253 7.84 -2.80 9.00
CA ALA A 253 8.24 -3.97 9.80
C ALA A 253 8.65 -5.19 8.94
N GLY A 254 8.05 -5.36 7.76
CA GLY A 254 8.36 -6.44 6.83
C GLY A 254 9.79 -6.37 6.27
N LEU A 255 10.34 -5.18 6.05
CA LEU A 255 11.70 -5.00 5.56
C LEU A 255 12.76 -5.36 6.62
N VAL A 256 12.41 -5.34 7.90
CA VAL A 256 13.33 -5.75 8.98
C VAL A 256 13.66 -7.24 8.89
N LYS A 257 12.68 -8.08 8.54
CA LYS A 257 12.91 -9.51 8.27
C LYS A 257 13.81 -9.73 7.04
N ARG A 258 13.76 -8.82 6.07
CA ARG A 258 14.57 -8.86 4.85
C ARG A 258 15.98 -8.27 5.04
N GLY A 259 16.30 -7.72 6.22
CA GLY A 259 17.65 -7.27 6.58
C GLY A 259 17.82 -5.78 6.85
N ALA A 260 16.74 -5.03 7.06
CA ALA A 260 16.85 -3.71 7.70
C ALA A 260 17.13 -3.87 9.20
N VAL A 261 17.73 -2.86 9.83
CA VAL A 261 18.11 -2.87 11.25
C VAL A 261 16.90 -2.84 12.16
N ALA A 262 16.01 -1.87 11.94
CA ALA A 262 14.85 -1.64 12.81
C ALA A 262 13.78 -0.84 12.09
N ALA A 263 12.53 -1.00 12.55
CA ALA A 263 11.37 -0.25 12.10
C ALA A 263 10.36 0.00 13.23
N PHE A 264 9.60 1.07 13.09
CA PHE A 264 8.31 1.22 13.74
C PHE A 264 7.29 1.58 12.67
N GLY A 265 6.27 0.76 12.47
CA GLY A 265 5.29 1.01 11.43
C GLY A 265 4.09 0.08 11.49
N ALA A 266 3.18 0.25 10.57
CA ALA A 266 2.04 -0.63 10.42
C ALA A 266 2.50 -2.06 10.15
N ASP A 267 1.78 -3.01 10.70
CA ASP A 267 1.91 -4.41 10.32
C ASP A 267 1.12 -4.62 9.03
N ILE A 268 1.81 -4.87 7.92
CA ILE A 268 1.21 -4.99 6.59
C ILE A 268 0.15 -6.11 6.54
N TYR A 269 0.41 -7.25 7.18
CA TYR A 269 -0.57 -8.32 7.27
C TYR A 269 -1.84 -7.85 8.02
N GLN A 270 -1.67 -7.21 9.18
CA GLN A 270 -2.78 -6.71 9.97
C GLN A 270 -3.52 -5.55 9.29
N TRP A 271 -2.83 -4.80 8.47
CA TRP A 271 -3.45 -3.77 7.64
C TRP A 271 -4.46 -4.37 6.67
N GLY A 272 -4.04 -5.41 5.95
CA GLY A 272 -4.94 -6.18 5.07
C GLY A 272 -6.06 -6.88 5.84
N TYR A 273 -5.74 -7.48 7.00
CA TYR A 273 -6.74 -8.15 7.85
C TYR A 273 -7.84 -7.18 8.27
N GLN A 274 -7.49 -5.98 8.75
CA GLN A 274 -8.46 -4.95 9.13
C GLN A 274 -9.35 -4.51 7.95
N ALA A 275 -8.78 -4.36 6.75
CA ALA A 275 -9.56 -4.06 5.54
C ALA A 275 -10.50 -5.22 5.18
N GLY A 276 -10.05 -6.47 5.34
CA GLY A 276 -10.83 -7.68 5.12
C GLY A 276 -12.01 -7.84 6.08
N GLU A 277 -11.87 -7.41 7.35
CA GLU A 277 -12.99 -7.37 8.30
C GLU A 277 -14.13 -6.46 7.81
N GLN A 278 -13.81 -5.26 7.29
CA GLN A 278 -14.80 -4.36 6.71
C GLN A 278 -15.43 -4.95 5.43
N ALA A 279 -14.63 -5.57 4.57
CA ALA A 279 -15.12 -6.26 3.38
C ALA A 279 -16.07 -7.41 3.74
N ALA A 280 -15.74 -8.19 4.77
CA ALA A 280 -16.62 -9.25 5.28
C ALA A 280 -17.94 -8.71 5.86
N GLN A 281 -17.90 -7.55 6.53
CA GLN A 281 -19.13 -6.87 6.99
C GLN A 281 -20.01 -6.48 5.80
N TYR A 282 -19.43 -5.92 4.74
CA TYR A 282 -20.16 -5.60 3.52
C TYR A 282 -20.75 -6.86 2.86
N LEU A 283 -19.99 -7.95 2.75
CA LEU A 283 -20.49 -9.22 2.19
C LEU A 283 -21.70 -9.78 2.94
N ARG A 284 -21.75 -9.61 4.27
CA ARG A 284 -22.90 -10.06 5.09
C ARG A 284 -24.14 -9.23 4.91
N THR A 285 -23.97 -7.91 4.76
CA THR A 285 -25.08 -6.95 4.85
C THR A 285 -25.49 -6.38 3.51
N HIS A 286 -24.60 -6.41 2.52
CA HIS A 286 -24.66 -5.64 1.27
C HIS A 286 -24.90 -4.14 1.49
N LYS A 287 -24.52 -3.63 2.66
CA LYS A 287 -24.63 -2.21 3.05
C LYS A 287 -23.29 -1.66 3.45
N THR A 288 -23.10 -0.40 3.18
CA THR A 288 -21.88 0.36 3.55
C THR A 288 -22.09 1.26 4.77
N ASP A 289 -23.28 1.20 5.38
CA ASP A 289 -23.61 2.01 6.55
C ASP A 289 -22.62 1.75 7.70
N GLY A 290 -22.04 2.83 8.23
CA GLY A 290 -21.05 2.76 9.30
C GLY A 290 -19.63 2.37 8.85
N LEU A 291 -19.42 1.98 7.59
CA LEU A 291 -18.08 1.77 7.03
C LEU A 291 -17.45 3.08 6.61
N LYS A 292 -16.13 3.18 6.81
CA LYS A 292 -15.29 4.31 6.40
C LYS A 292 -13.84 3.87 6.36
N PRO A 293 -12.94 4.64 5.71
CA PRO A 293 -11.52 4.42 5.90
C PRO A 293 -11.13 4.61 7.36
N GLU A 294 -10.51 3.59 7.98
CA GLU A 294 -10.08 3.62 9.38
C GLU A 294 -8.56 3.59 9.47
N MET A 295 -8.02 4.29 10.47
CA MET A 295 -6.60 4.20 10.78
C MET A 295 -6.22 2.76 11.15
N VAL A 296 -5.03 2.33 10.71
CA VAL A 296 -4.50 1.02 11.14
C VAL A 296 -4.40 0.95 12.65
N LYS A 297 -4.85 -0.17 13.23
CA LYS A 297 -4.89 -0.37 14.68
C LYS A 297 -3.57 -0.94 15.22
N ILE A 298 -2.88 -1.75 14.42
CA ILE A 298 -1.70 -2.50 14.87
C ILE A 298 -0.43 -1.95 14.21
N ARG A 299 0.50 -1.48 15.05
CA ARG A 299 1.86 -1.08 14.68
C ARG A 299 2.85 -1.87 15.51
N LYS A 300 3.99 -2.20 14.90
CA LYS A 300 5.07 -2.96 15.53
C LYS A 300 6.35 -2.14 15.64
N ARG A 301 7.06 -2.32 16.76
CA ARG A 301 8.46 -1.92 16.92
C ARG A 301 9.28 -3.17 16.81
N VAL A 302 10.02 -3.30 15.73
CA VAL A 302 10.79 -4.51 15.47
C VAL A 302 12.24 -4.19 15.07
N TYR A 303 13.15 -5.12 15.38
CA TYR A 303 14.53 -5.03 14.93
C TYR A 303 15.07 -6.41 14.56
N ASN A 304 16.08 -6.43 13.71
CA ASN A 304 16.80 -7.65 13.35
C ASN A 304 18.06 -7.77 14.20
N PRO A 305 18.14 -8.76 15.13
CA PRO A 305 19.27 -8.89 16.05
C PRO A 305 20.60 -9.17 15.35
N GLU A 306 20.58 -9.94 14.25
CA GLU A 306 21.80 -10.27 13.50
C GLU A 306 22.33 -9.04 12.76
N VAL A 307 21.46 -8.27 12.15
CA VAL A 307 21.82 -7.04 11.45
C VAL A 307 22.28 -5.96 12.44
N ALA A 308 21.59 -5.80 13.58
CA ALA A 308 22.01 -4.90 14.64
C ALA A 308 23.41 -5.26 15.16
N LYS A 309 23.69 -6.56 15.39
CA LYS A 309 25.00 -7.06 15.79
C LYS A 309 26.06 -6.80 14.72
N LYS A 310 25.75 -7.04 13.44
CA LYS A 310 26.67 -6.79 12.31
C LYS A 310 27.19 -5.36 12.29
N TYR A 311 26.33 -4.39 12.58
CA TYR A 311 26.68 -2.96 12.58
C TYR A 311 27.02 -2.38 13.97
N ASN A 312 27.15 -3.24 15.01
CA ASN A 312 27.37 -2.83 16.38
C ASN A 312 26.36 -1.81 16.91
N ILE A 313 25.08 -2.00 16.56
CA ILE A 313 23.97 -1.13 16.92
C ILE A 313 23.24 -1.71 18.11
N THR A 314 23.12 -0.93 19.20
CA THR A 314 22.29 -1.29 20.35
C THR A 314 20.88 -0.72 20.16
N ILE A 315 19.90 -1.58 20.05
CA ILE A 315 18.49 -1.19 19.86
C ILE A 315 17.82 -1.05 21.23
N PRO A 316 16.95 -0.02 21.44
CA PRO A 316 16.19 0.14 22.68
C PRO A 316 15.34 -1.08 23.02
N SER A 317 15.20 -1.37 24.32
CA SER A 317 14.50 -2.57 24.83
C SER A 317 13.00 -2.65 24.49
N ASN A 318 12.39 -1.57 24.04
CA ASN A 318 11.00 -1.53 23.61
C ASN A 318 10.78 -1.93 22.14
N PHE A 319 11.82 -2.48 21.48
CA PHE A 319 11.74 -3.11 20.17
C PHE A 319 11.80 -4.62 20.32
N GLU A 320 10.95 -5.33 19.59
CA GLU A 320 10.88 -6.79 19.56
C GLU A 320 11.80 -7.33 18.46
N ALA A 321 12.51 -8.41 18.77
CA ALA A 321 13.33 -9.10 17.79
C ALA A 321 12.45 -9.80 16.75
N VAL A 322 12.74 -9.59 15.44
CA VAL A 322 12.14 -10.41 14.40
C VAL A 322 12.71 -11.83 14.44
N LYS A 323 11.88 -12.81 14.14
CA LYS A 323 12.25 -14.23 14.01
C LYS A 323 12.53 -14.56 12.55
#